data_c7b82ecb709b90e1d54f163ae55616bb
#
_entry.id   c7b82ecb709b90e1d54f163ae55616bb
#
_cell.length_a   1.000
_cell.length_b   1.000
_cell.length_c   1.000
_cell.angle_alpha   90.00
_cell.angle_beta   90.00
_cell.angle_gamma   90.00
#
_symmetry.space_group_name_H-M   'P 1'
#
loop_
_entity.id
_entity.type
_entity.pdbx_description
1 polymer ?
#
loop_
_entity_poly.entity_id
_entity_poly.type
_entity_poly.pdbx_seq_one_letter_code
_entity_poly.pdbx_strand_id
1 'polypeptide(L)'
;MRIEQLVLKHLINNEDYARKTIPFLQKEYFSDSTEGLVFEKIKKFINDYNSIPSREALSIEIDNDKSVNDEQFKSCGKIIDELIIDEAPDVQWLLDKTEKFCQEKAVYNAIMESIQIIDGKDKKKSSGTIPNILSDALSVSFDNHIGHDFLDDAEKRYNCLLYTSPSPRDRTRSRMPSS
;
A
#
# COMPACT_ATOMS: atom_id res chain seq x y z
N MET A 1 -19.96 -6.36 -3.13
CA MET A 1 -18.62 -6.93 -2.92
C MET A 1 -17.79 -5.92 -2.13
N ARG A 2 -17.13 -6.33 -1.06
CA ARG A 2 -16.26 -5.46 -0.25
C ARG A 2 -14.91 -5.27 -0.95
N ILE A 3 -14.25 -4.14 -0.69
CA ILE A 3 -12.93 -3.85 -1.28
C ILE A 3 -11.88 -4.90 -0.85
N GLU A 4 -11.96 -5.40 0.37
CA GLU A 4 -11.07 -6.44 0.89
C GLU A 4 -11.13 -7.71 0.04
N GLN A 5 -12.33 -8.17 -0.31
CA GLN A 5 -12.53 -9.34 -1.18
C GLN A 5 -12.05 -9.08 -2.62
N LEU A 6 -12.27 -7.87 -3.12
CA LEU A 6 -11.78 -7.47 -4.44
C LEU A 6 -10.25 -7.52 -4.50
N VAL A 7 -9.58 -6.99 -3.47
CA VAL A 7 -8.12 -7.03 -3.33
C VAL A 7 -7.61 -8.47 -3.33
N LEU A 8 -8.15 -9.34 -2.47
CA LEU A 8 -7.74 -10.74 -2.39
C LEU A 8 -7.93 -11.47 -3.74
N LYS A 9 -9.07 -11.21 -4.41
CA LYS A 9 -9.38 -11.79 -5.71
C LYS A 9 -8.33 -11.45 -6.77
N HIS A 10 -7.87 -10.21 -6.80
CA HIS A 10 -6.88 -9.78 -7.78
C HIS A 10 -5.43 -10.13 -7.39
N LEU A 11 -5.13 -10.32 -6.11
CA LEU A 11 -3.81 -10.76 -5.68
C LEU A 11 -3.43 -12.15 -6.19
N ILE A 12 -4.40 -13.03 -6.40
CA ILE A 12 -4.15 -14.40 -6.92
C ILE A 12 -4.37 -14.55 -8.42
N ASN A 13 -4.92 -13.53 -9.08
CA ASN A 13 -5.24 -13.61 -10.50
C ASN A 13 -4.44 -12.62 -11.38
N ASN A 14 -3.76 -11.64 -10.78
CA ASN A 14 -3.00 -10.63 -11.51
C ASN A 14 -1.63 -10.40 -10.84
N GLU A 15 -0.58 -10.88 -11.48
CA GLU A 15 0.78 -10.83 -10.96
C GLU A 15 1.32 -9.40 -10.88
N ASP A 16 1.08 -8.56 -11.90
CA ASP A 16 1.53 -7.16 -11.93
C ASP A 16 0.87 -6.35 -10.81
N TYR A 17 -0.41 -6.57 -10.59
CA TYR A 17 -1.14 -5.96 -9.48
C TYR A 17 -0.59 -6.44 -8.13
N ALA A 18 -0.38 -7.74 -7.95
CA ALA A 18 0.15 -8.31 -6.72
C ALA A 18 1.53 -7.74 -6.38
N ARG A 19 2.44 -7.68 -7.35
CA ARG A 19 3.79 -7.12 -7.17
C ARG A 19 3.77 -5.66 -6.72
N LYS A 20 2.84 -4.86 -7.24
CA LYS A 20 2.72 -3.43 -6.90
C LYS A 20 2.07 -3.20 -5.53
N THR A 21 1.13 -4.04 -5.10
CA THR A 21 0.30 -3.78 -3.92
C THR A 21 0.76 -4.49 -2.65
N ILE A 22 1.36 -5.68 -2.75
CA ILE A 22 1.80 -6.49 -1.60
C ILE A 22 2.71 -5.74 -0.61
N PRO A 23 3.67 -4.89 -1.05
CA PRO A 23 4.53 -4.17 -0.11
C PRO A 23 3.76 -3.24 0.84
N PHE A 24 2.61 -2.74 0.41
CA PHE A 24 1.81 -1.76 1.14
C PHE A 24 0.64 -2.38 1.91
N LEU A 25 0.24 -3.60 1.56
CA LEU A 25 -0.83 -4.32 2.22
C LEU A 25 -0.34 -4.97 3.53
N GLN A 26 -1.18 -4.87 4.56
CA GLN A 26 -0.96 -5.49 5.86
C GLN A 26 -2.17 -6.33 6.26
N LYS A 27 -1.94 -7.39 7.07
CA LYS A 27 -2.98 -8.27 7.58
C LYS A 27 -4.05 -7.49 8.35
N GLU A 28 -3.63 -6.50 9.10
CA GLU A 28 -4.44 -5.66 9.97
C GLU A 28 -5.43 -4.76 9.21
N TYR A 29 -5.27 -4.63 7.88
CA TYR A 29 -6.20 -3.87 7.05
C TYR A 29 -7.49 -4.64 6.74
N PHE A 30 -7.46 -5.96 6.87
CA PHE A 30 -8.63 -6.82 6.68
C PHE A 30 -9.47 -6.87 7.94
N SER A 31 -10.75 -6.54 7.81
CA SER A 31 -11.68 -6.52 8.95
C SER A 31 -12.04 -7.93 9.42
N ASP A 32 -12.04 -8.90 8.50
CA ASP A 32 -12.27 -10.30 8.80
C ASP A 32 -10.92 -11.01 9.04
N SER A 33 -10.80 -11.68 10.18
CA SER A 33 -9.59 -12.43 10.54
C SER A 33 -9.27 -13.55 9.55
N THR A 34 -10.29 -14.12 8.91
CA THR A 34 -10.15 -15.18 7.90
C THR A 34 -9.57 -14.61 6.60
N GLU A 35 -10.07 -13.44 6.16
CA GLU A 35 -9.52 -12.73 5.00
C GLU A 35 -8.05 -12.32 5.25
N GLY A 36 -7.76 -11.83 6.47
CA GLY A 36 -6.41 -11.50 6.88
C GLY A 36 -5.47 -12.71 6.89
N LEU A 37 -5.96 -13.89 7.28
CA LEU A 37 -5.19 -15.13 7.22
C LEU A 37 -4.89 -15.56 5.78
N VAL A 38 -5.89 -15.52 4.90
CA VAL A 38 -5.72 -15.82 3.47
C VAL A 38 -4.70 -14.87 2.86
N PHE A 39 -4.79 -13.57 3.14
CA PHE A 39 -3.81 -12.58 2.68
C PHE A 39 -2.39 -12.91 3.17
N GLU A 40 -2.22 -13.26 4.44
CA GLU A 40 -0.92 -13.62 5.01
C GLU A 40 -0.28 -14.81 4.28
N LYS A 41 -1.09 -15.82 3.92
CA LYS A 41 -0.62 -16.97 3.14
C LYS A 41 -0.24 -16.58 1.71
N ILE A 42 -1.03 -15.73 1.05
CA ILE A 42 -0.70 -15.19 -0.27
C ILE A 42 0.62 -14.42 -0.20
N LYS A 43 0.78 -13.52 0.76
CA LYS A 43 2.00 -12.71 0.93
C LYS A 43 3.23 -13.59 1.17
N LYS A 44 3.11 -14.59 2.05
CA LYS A 44 4.20 -15.55 2.32
C LYS A 44 4.58 -16.32 1.06
N PHE A 45 3.60 -16.87 0.34
CA PHE A 45 3.86 -17.62 -0.89
C PHE A 45 4.58 -16.78 -1.95
N ILE A 46 4.15 -15.52 -2.14
CA ILE A 46 4.80 -14.63 -3.10
C ILE A 46 6.22 -14.28 -2.68
N ASN A 47 6.48 -14.09 -1.38
CA ASN A 47 7.83 -13.84 -0.88
C ASN A 47 8.75 -15.05 -1.05
N ASP A 48 8.22 -16.27 -0.85
CA ASP A 48 9.02 -17.51 -0.89
C ASP A 48 9.28 -17.96 -2.34
N TYR A 49 8.29 -17.83 -3.24
CA TYR A 49 8.34 -18.38 -4.59
C TYR A 49 8.39 -17.32 -5.70
N ASN A 50 8.27 -16.03 -5.35
CA ASN A 50 8.24 -14.89 -6.30
C ASN A 50 7.19 -15.04 -7.42
N SER A 51 6.10 -15.76 -7.13
CA SER A 51 4.97 -16.01 -8.04
C SER A 51 3.66 -15.99 -7.27
N ILE A 52 2.54 -15.72 -7.97
CA ILE A 52 1.21 -15.78 -7.36
C ILE A 52 0.81 -17.24 -7.11
N PRO A 53 0.19 -17.55 -5.96
CA PRO A 53 -0.27 -18.90 -5.66
C PRO A 53 -1.51 -19.26 -6.46
N SER A 54 -1.64 -20.53 -6.87
CA SER A 54 -2.94 -21.06 -7.30
C SER A 54 -3.85 -21.30 -6.11
N ARG A 55 -5.16 -21.46 -6.36
CA ARG A 55 -6.14 -21.74 -5.30
C ARG A 55 -5.84 -23.05 -4.57
N GLU A 56 -5.43 -24.07 -5.33
CA GLU A 56 -5.02 -25.37 -4.80
C GLU A 56 -3.79 -25.25 -3.90
N ALA A 57 -2.79 -24.46 -4.33
CA ALA A 57 -1.59 -24.20 -3.54
C ALA A 57 -1.93 -23.47 -2.23
N LEU A 58 -2.82 -22.48 -2.27
CA LEU A 58 -3.29 -21.79 -1.06
C LEU A 58 -4.03 -22.73 -0.10
N SER A 59 -4.89 -23.61 -0.62
CA SER A 59 -5.59 -24.59 0.22
C SER A 59 -4.62 -25.52 0.92
N ILE A 60 -3.58 -26.00 0.24
CA ILE A 60 -2.54 -26.83 0.81
C ILE A 60 -1.71 -26.07 1.87
N GLU A 61 -1.33 -24.81 1.59
CA GLU A 61 -0.58 -23.98 2.54
C GLU A 61 -1.37 -23.67 3.81
N ILE A 62 -2.69 -23.55 3.72
CA ILE A 62 -3.57 -23.33 4.88
C ILE A 62 -3.75 -24.64 5.67
N ASP A 63 -3.91 -25.77 4.99
CA ASP A 63 -4.07 -27.09 5.63
C ASP A 63 -2.79 -27.51 6.41
N ASN A 64 -1.62 -27.16 5.87
CA ASN A 64 -0.34 -27.43 6.52
C ASN A 64 -0.05 -26.53 7.73
N ASP A 65 -0.88 -25.50 7.98
CA ASP A 65 -0.67 -24.60 9.11
C ASP A 65 -1.36 -25.10 10.37
N LYS A 66 -0.56 -25.60 11.30
CA LYS A 66 -1.02 -26.11 12.61
C LYS A 66 -1.71 -25.08 13.50
N SER A 67 -1.63 -23.80 13.16
CA SER A 67 -2.27 -22.71 13.90
C SER A 67 -3.73 -22.49 13.48
N VAL A 68 -4.16 -23.10 12.36
CA VAL A 68 -5.50 -22.94 11.78
C VAL A 68 -6.42 -24.04 12.30
N ASN A 69 -7.56 -23.63 12.86
CA ASN A 69 -8.59 -24.55 13.31
C ASN A 69 -9.46 -25.04 12.13
N ASP A 70 -10.12 -26.21 12.28
CA ASP A 70 -10.99 -26.79 11.25
C ASP A 70 -12.12 -25.83 10.78
N GLU A 71 -12.64 -24.99 11.67
CA GLU A 71 -13.63 -23.97 11.33
C GLU A 71 -13.04 -22.85 10.47
N GLN A 72 -11.83 -22.40 10.81
CA GLN A 72 -11.10 -21.40 10.04
C GLN A 72 -10.71 -21.96 8.68
N PHE A 73 -10.25 -23.20 8.60
CA PHE A 73 -9.96 -23.88 7.35
C PHE A 73 -11.17 -23.90 6.41
N LYS A 74 -12.34 -24.30 6.91
CA LYS A 74 -13.59 -24.30 6.13
C LYS A 74 -13.99 -22.89 5.67
N SER A 75 -13.77 -21.88 6.52
CA SER A 75 -14.07 -20.48 6.20
C SER A 75 -13.11 -19.95 5.15
N CYS A 76 -11.81 -20.25 5.25
CA CYS A 76 -10.81 -19.93 4.24
C CYS A 76 -11.14 -20.59 2.89
N GLY A 77 -11.55 -21.86 2.89
CA GLY A 77 -11.96 -22.58 1.68
C GLY A 77 -13.08 -21.87 0.95
N LYS A 78 -14.13 -21.43 1.66
CA LYS A 78 -15.22 -20.65 1.06
C LYS A 78 -14.73 -19.34 0.42
N ILE A 79 -13.84 -18.62 1.12
CA ILE A 79 -13.27 -17.39 0.58
C ILE A 79 -12.48 -17.70 -0.70
N ILE A 80 -11.61 -18.72 -0.68
CA ILE A 80 -10.80 -19.12 -1.85
C ILE A 80 -11.68 -19.51 -3.03
N ASP A 81 -12.78 -20.22 -2.80
CA ASP A 81 -13.73 -20.60 -3.85
C ASP A 81 -14.43 -19.37 -4.47
N GLU A 82 -14.65 -18.31 -3.71
CA GLU A 82 -15.23 -17.04 -4.17
C GLU A 82 -14.23 -16.15 -4.93
N LEU A 83 -12.93 -16.46 -4.90
CA LEU A 83 -11.87 -15.68 -5.56
C LEU A 83 -11.77 -15.92 -7.08
N ILE A 84 -12.88 -16.24 -7.74
CA ILE A 84 -12.96 -16.38 -9.21
C ILE A 84 -13.18 -15.02 -9.84
N ILE A 85 -12.40 -14.67 -10.87
CA ILE A 85 -12.62 -13.45 -11.67
C ILE A 85 -13.49 -13.83 -12.87
N ASP A 86 -14.67 -13.21 -12.96
CA ASP A 86 -15.51 -13.29 -14.16
C ASP A 86 -15.16 -12.16 -15.14
N GLU A 87 -14.91 -10.96 -14.62
CA GLU A 87 -14.47 -9.79 -15.38
C GLU A 87 -13.34 -9.07 -14.63
N ALA A 88 -12.25 -8.76 -15.35
CA ALA A 88 -11.14 -7.99 -14.79
C ALA A 88 -11.43 -6.48 -14.92
N PRO A 89 -11.53 -5.73 -13.83
CA PRO A 89 -11.62 -4.28 -13.90
C PRO A 89 -10.33 -3.68 -14.45
N ASP A 90 -10.39 -2.40 -14.82
CA ASP A 90 -9.20 -1.63 -15.17
C ASP A 90 -8.17 -1.69 -14.03
N VAL A 91 -6.94 -2.07 -14.39
CA VAL A 91 -5.87 -2.27 -13.41
C VAL A 91 -5.52 -0.96 -12.71
N GLN A 92 -5.53 0.18 -13.42
CA GLN A 92 -5.22 1.47 -12.83
C GLN A 92 -6.30 1.88 -11.82
N TRP A 93 -7.57 1.75 -12.18
CA TRP A 93 -8.66 1.99 -11.24
C TRP A 93 -8.56 1.12 -9.99
N LEU A 94 -8.19 -0.14 -10.15
CA LEU A 94 -8.02 -1.08 -9.05
C LEU A 94 -6.86 -0.66 -8.13
N LEU A 95 -5.72 -0.23 -8.70
CA LEU A 95 -4.58 0.28 -7.95
C LEU A 95 -4.97 1.51 -7.13
N ASP A 96 -5.62 2.50 -7.75
CA ASP A 96 -6.07 3.72 -7.07
C ASP A 96 -7.04 3.42 -5.91
N LYS A 97 -7.96 2.47 -6.12
CA LYS A 97 -8.90 2.04 -5.07
C LYS A 97 -8.20 1.31 -3.92
N THR A 98 -7.22 0.47 -4.25
CA THR A 98 -6.45 -0.28 -3.24
C THR A 98 -5.54 0.65 -2.46
N GLU A 99 -4.91 1.63 -3.10
CA GLU A 99 -4.11 2.65 -2.43
C GLU A 99 -4.94 3.43 -1.41
N LYS A 100 -6.10 3.93 -1.85
CA LYS A 100 -7.03 4.63 -0.95
C LYS A 100 -7.48 3.76 0.22
N PHE A 101 -7.77 2.49 -0.03
CA PHE A 101 -8.09 1.52 1.01
C PHE A 101 -6.95 1.36 2.02
N CYS A 102 -5.70 1.20 1.55
CA CYS A 102 -4.53 1.11 2.41
C CYS A 102 -4.34 2.37 3.26
N GLN A 103 -4.48 3.56 2.67
CA GLN A 103 -4.38 4.85 3.37
C GLN A 103 -5.43 4.98 4.47
N GLU A 104 -6.70 4.70 4.16
CA GLU A 104 -7.80 4.77 5.12
C GLU A 104 -7.58 3.79 6.29
N LYS A 105 -7.16 2.55 6.01
CA LYS A 105 -6.90 1.54 7.05
C LYS A 105 -5.64 1.84 7.86
N ALA A 106 -4.58 2.34 7.24
CA ALA A 106 -3.37 2.76 7.95
C ALA A 106 -3.68 3.88 8.96
N VAL A 107 -4.40 4.92 8.54
CA VAL A 107 -4.80 6.02 9.41
C VAL A 107 -5.73 5.53 10.52
N TYR A 108 -6.70 4.67 10.21
CA TYR A 108 -7.60 4.10 11.22
C TYR A 108 -6.81 3.31 12.28
N ASN A 109 -5.91 2.44 11.87
CA ASN A 109 -5.09 1.65 12.79
C ASN A 109 -4.15 2.52 13.63
N ALA A 110 -3.55 3.56 13.03
CA ALA A 110 -2.70 4.53 13.73
C ALA A 110 -3.48 5.30 14.81
N ILE A 111 -4.72 5.68 14.54
CA ILE A 111 -5.60 6.33 15.53
C ILE A 111 -5.93 5.35 16.65
N MET A 112 -6.32 4.11 16.33
CA MET A 112 -6.64 3.10 17.33
C MET A 112 -5.43 2.78 18.23
N GLU A 113 -4.24 2.68 17.66
CA GLU A 113 -3.00 2.49 18.40
C GLU A 113 -2.69 3.70 19.28
N SER A 114 -2.87 4.91 18.76
CA SER A 114 -2.68 6.15 19.54
C SER A 114 -3.60 6.22 20.76
N ILE A 115 -4.86 5.78 20.61
CA ILE A 115 -5.81 5.69 21.73
C ILE A 115 -5.32 4.68 22.78
N GLN A 116 -4.82 3.51 22.36
CA GLN A 116 -4.30 2.50 23.30
C GLN A 116 -3.08 3.01 24.07
N ILE A 117 -2.22 3.81 23.45
CA ILE A 117 -1.08 4.47 24.10
C ILE A 117 -1.57 5.48 25.14
N ILE A 118 -2.56 6.31 24.80
CA ILE A 118 -3.13 7.32 25.71
C ILE A 118 -3.83 6.66 26.90
N ASP A 119 -4.56 5.56 26.67
CA ASP A 119 -5.23 4.76 27.72
C ASP A 119 -4.24 3.99 28.61
N GLY A 120 -2.94 4.02 28.30
CA GLY A 120 -1.91 3.31 29.08
C GLY A 120 -1.96 1.79 28.94
N LYS A 121 -2.68 1.25 27.93
CA LYS A 121 -2.75 -0.19 27.65
C LYS A 121 -1.46 -0.69 27.01
N ASP A 122 -0.81 0.15 26.20
CA ASP A 122 0.52 -0.14 25.66
C ASP A 122 1.61 0.51 26.51
N LYS A 123 2.23 -0.28 27.38
CA LYS A 123 3.32 0.17 28.26
C LYS A 123 4.66 0.35 27.55
N LYS A 124 4.78 -0.09 26.29
CA LYS A 124 6.04 -0.07 25.55
C LYS A 124 6.26 1.25 24.80
N LYS A 125 5.16 1.92 24.43
CA LYS A 125 5.19 3.17 23.65
C LYS A 125 4.77 4.35 24.52
N SER A 126 5.46 5.47 24.38
CA SER A 126 5.12 6.73 25.06
C SER A 126 4.26 7.60 24.16
N SER A 127 3.50 8.54 24.75
CA SER A 127 2.70 9.52 24.00
C SER A 127 3.53 10.34 22.99
N GLY A 128 4.83 10.46 23.18
CA GLY A 128 5.74 11.13 22.25
C GLY A 128 5.93 10.39 20.91
N THR A 129 5.54 9.11 20.81
CA THR A 129 5.62 8.34 19.56
C THR A 129 4.40 8.53 18.65
N ILE A 130 3.29 9.07 19.18
CA ILE A 130 2.04 9.25 18.43
C ILE A 130 2.21 10.09 17.15
N PRO A 131 2.92 11.23 17.15
CA PRO A 131 3.12 11.99 15.92
C PRO A 131 3.81 11.19 14.81
N ASN A 132 4.77 10.35 15.16
CA ASN A 132 5.47 9.51 14.19
C ASN A 132 4.54 8.43 13.62
N ILE A 133 3.77 7.75 14.48
CA ILE A 133 2.79 6.73 14.06
C ILE A 133 1.78 7.31 13.05
N LEU A 134 1.26 8.51 13.34
CA LEU A 134 0.32 9.18 12.45
C LEU A 134 1.00 9.67 11.16
N SER A 135 2.22 10.18 11.24
CA SER A 135 3.00 10.61 10.07
C SER A 135 3.28 9.45 9.14
N ASP A 136 3.69 8.29 9.68
CA ASP A 136 3.96 7.08 8.91
C ASP A 136 2.68 6.58 8.21
N ALA A 137 1.55 6.59 8.91
CA ALA A 137 0.26 6.21 8.34
C ALA A 137 -0.21 7.13 7.20
N LEU A 138 0.06 8.43 7.30
CA LEU A 138 -0.27 9.41 6.27
C LEU A 138 0.68 9.35 5.06
N SER A 139 1.87 8.77 5.21
CA SER A 139 2.86 8.63 4.13
C SER A 139 2.64 7.41 3.25
N VAL A 140 1.63 6.57 3.53
CA VAL A 140 1.33 5.40 2.71
C VAL A 140 0.89 5.84 1.31
N SER A 141 1.72 5.54 0.30
CA SER A 141 1.45 5.80 -1.11
C SER A 141 2.07 4.70 -1.96
N PHE A 142 1.39 4.31 -3.04
CA PHE A 142 1.90 3.36 -4.03
C PHE A 142 2.84 4.03 -5.03
N ASP A 143 2.97 5.35 -4.96
CA ASP A 143 3.90 6.10 -5.78
C ASP A 143 5.34 5.79 -5.34
N ASN A 144 5.99 4.91 -6.08
CA ASN A 144 7.40 4.59 -5.91
C ASN A 144 8.33 5.67 -6.52
N HIS A 145 7.80 6.83 -6.86
CA HIS A 145 8.61 7.95 -7.32
C HIS A 145 9.39 8.57 -6.13
N ILE A 146 10.28 7.76 -5.56
CA ILE A 146 11.33 8.26 -4.67
C ILE A 146 12.41 8.88 -5.57
N GLY A 147 12.19 10.14 -5.95
CA GLY A 147 13.10 10.91 -6.78
C GLY A 147 12.41 11.47 -8.02
N HIS A 148 12.86 12.65 -8.47
CA HIS A 148 12.48 13.18 -9.77
C HIS A 148 13.00 12.25 -10.85
N ASP A 149 12.12 11.69 -11.68
CA ASP A 149 12.58 11.05 -12.92
C ASP A 149 13.23 12.12 -13.77
N PHE A 150 14.55 12.00 -13.91
CA PHE A 150 15.35 13.03 -14.54
C PHE A 150 15.00 13.21 -16.02
N LEU A 151 14.46 12.20 -16.64
CA LEU A 151 14.08 12.20 -18.06
C LEU A 151 12.61 12.62 -18.24
N ASP A 152 11.66 12.08 -17.48
CA ASP A 152 10.24 12.38 -17.62
C ASP A 152 9.87 13.79 -17.10
N ASP A 153 10.58 14.30 -16.09
CA ASP A 153 10.39 15.66 -15.57
C ASP A 153 11.25 16.72 -16.27
N ALA A 154 11.95 16.37 -17.34
CA ALA A 154 12.81 17.32 -18.07
C ALA A 154 12.03 18.52 -18.61
N GLU A 155 10.82 18.33 -19.14
CA GLU A 155 9.97 19.42 -19.64
C GLU A 155 9.46 20.34 -18.50
N LYS A 156 9.09 19.79 -17.37
CA LYS A 156 8.65 20.59 -16.20
C LYS A 156 9.80 21.45 -15.66
N ARG A 157 11.01 20.90 -15.62
CA ARG A 157 12.21 21.63 -15.20
C ARG A 157 12.62 22.71 -16.19
N TYR A 158 12.54 22.41 -17.48
CA TYR A 158 12.80 23.40 -18.52
C TYR A 158 11.86 24.59 -18.42
N ASN A 159 10.56 24.35 -18.24
CA ASN A 159 9.57 25.40 -18.03
C ASN A 159 9.83 26.18 -16.75
N CYS A 160 10.20 25.53 -15.65
CA CYS A 160 10.55 26.20 -14.39
C CYS A 160 11.78 27.11 -14.56
N LEU A 161 12.82 26.69 -15.30
CA LEU A 161 14.02 27.47 -15.57
C LEU A 161 13.74 28.66 -16.46
N LEU A 162 12.79 28.60 -17.41
CA LEU A 162 12.37 29.71 -18.24
C LEU A 162 11.71 30.84 -17.42
N TYR A 163 10.93 30.48 -16.36
CA TYR A 163 10.29 31.46 -15.49
C TYR A 163 11.19 32.02 -14.38
N THR A 164 12.23 31.31 -13.98
CA THR A 164 13.15 31.72 -12.90
C THR A 164 14.46 32.31 -13.40
N SER A 165 14.76 32.22 -14.69
CA SER A 165 15.96 32.84 -15.28
C SER A 165 15.77 34.36 -15.38
N PRO A 166 16.61 35.18 -14.75
CA PRO A 166 16.51 36.64 -14.88
C PRO A 166 16.65 37.04 -16.34
N SER A 167 15.75 37.88 -16.81
CA SER A 167 15.77 38.41 -18.18
C SER A 167 17.14 39.04 -18.48
N PRO A 168 17.65 38.89 -19.71
CA PRO A 168 18.90 39.59 -20.12
C PRO A 168 18.89 41.08 -19.84
N ARG A 169 17.73 41.72 -19.75
CA ARG A 169 17.56 43.13 -19.39
C ARG A 169 17.85 43.45 -17.92
N ASP A 170 17.67 42.50 -17.00
CA ASP A 170 17.94 42.72 -15.58
C ASP A 170 19.45 42.60 -15.26
N ARG A 171 20.21 41.90 -16.10
CA ARG A 171 21.68 41.82 -15.99
C ARG A 171 22.41 43.12 -16.26
N THR A 172 21.81 44.05 -17.00
CA THR A 172 22.44 45.32 -17.39
C THR A 172 22.19 46.46 -16.39
N ARG A 173 21.25 46.31 -15.47
CA ARG A 173 20.91 47.33 -14.46
C ARG A 173 21.79 47.34 -13.20
N SER A 174 22.58 46.31 -12.97
CA SER A 174 23.44 46.21 -11.78
C SER A 174 24.88 46.77 -12.03
N ARG A 175 25.15 47.44 -13.16
CA ARG A 175 26.42 48.12 -13.40
C ARG A 175 26.18 49.61 -13.58
N MET A 176 25.84 50.33 -12.50
CA MET A 176 26.07 51.75 -12.41
C MET A 176 27.35 51.99 -11.56
N PRO A 177 28.37 52.64 -12.08
CA PRO A 177 29.51 53.08 -11.28
C PRO A 177 29.04 54.20 -10.37
N SER A 178 29.34 54.10 -9.08
CA SER A 178 29.24 55.19 -8.13
C SER A 178 30.28 56.23 -8.48
N SER A 179 29.85 57.43 -8.78
CA SER A 179 30.66 58.65 -8.81
C SER A 179 30.91 59.08 -7.38
#